data_e6e178f3f8bdb117d80c2081751738b2
#
_entry.id   e6e178f3f8bdb117d80c2081751738b2
#
_cell.length_a   1.000
_cell.length_b   1.000
_cell.length_c   1.000
_cell.angle_alpha   90.00
_cell.angle_beta   90.00
_cell.angle_gamma   90.00
#
_symmetry.space_group_name_H-M   'P 1'
#
loop_
_entity.id
_entity.type
_entity.pdbx_description
1 polymer ?
#
loop_
_entity_poly.entity_id
_entity_poly.type
_entity_poly.pdbx_seq_one_letter_code
_entity_poly.pdbx_strand_id
1 'polypeptide(L)'
;RDRLRSRGLGDVYKRQAVGLSRLMHINPLIGMCTGSISMVGGHGTAGAFGPVLEDFNVNGATTISTAAATFGLIAGSLIGGPLGKLLIEKRNLLSTVVPEDDSLLVEDEKKHERHTSMYASAVFQLILAIGLGTIFSWMLTKTGLTFPIYIGAMIAAALIRNISEYSGKGTIHMGEINDLGGISLSLFLGMAMITLKLWELASLALPLIILLSSQALFMCIFTYFIEFNIMGRNYDAAVLVAGTCGFGMGATPNAMANMQAICDKYAPSVKAYLLIPLILSLIHI
;
A
#
# COMPACT_ATOMS: atom_id res chain seq x y z
N ARG A 1 -13.21 -17.22 20.46
CA ARG A 1 -11.91 -16.90 21.09
C ARG A 1 -10.92 -16.21 20.15
N ASP A 2 -11.23 -16.00 18.87
CA ASP A 2 -10.31 -15.42 17.88
C ASP A 2 -10.55 -13.94 17.57
N ARG A 3 -11.34 -13.23 18.36
CA ARG A 3 -11.69 -11.82 18.16
C ARG A 3 -10.59 -10.80 18.55
N LEU A 4 -9.42 -11.24 18.92
CA LEU A 4 -8.35 -10.36 19.47
C LEU A 4 -7.09 -10.25 18.61
N ARG A 5 -7.03 -10.85 17.41
CA ARG A 5 -5.75 -11.05 16.72
C ARG A 5 -5.45 -10.16 15.51
N SER A 6 -6.36 -9.38 15.01
CA SER A 6 -6.06 -8.43 13.92
C SER A 6 -6.04 -7.00 14.45
N ARG A 7 -4.98 -6.62 15.14
CA ARG A 7 -4.69 -5.23 15.50
C ARG A 7 -3.62 -4.65 14.58
N GLY A 8 -3.79 -4.85 13.27
CA GLY A 8 -2.92 -4.22 12.29
C GLY A 8 -3.17 -2.72 12.17
N LEU A 9 -2.25 -2.03 11.51
CA LEU A 9 -2.30 -0.59 11.28
C LEU A 9 -3.63 -0.15 10.62
N GLY A 10 -4.16 -0.96 9.70
CA GLY A 10 -5.46 -0.73 9.07
C GLY A 10 -6.63 -0.70 10.05
N ASP A 11 -6.62 -1.56 11.09
CA ASP A 11 -7.67 -1.56 12.12
C ASP A 11 -7.58 -0.32 13.03
N VAL A 12 -6.37 0.16 13.30
CA VAL A 12 -6.14 1.40 14.06
C VAL A 12 -6.68 2.60 13.28
N TYR A 13 -6.36 2.73 11.99
CA TYR A 13 -6.91 3.78 11.14
C TYR A 13 -8.42 3.73 11.02
N LYS A 14 -8.98 2.54 10.87
CA LYS A 14 -10.43 2.34 10.82
C LYS A 14 -11.11 2.89 12.09
N ARG A 15 -10.60 2.53 13.26
CA ARG A 15 -11.17 2.97 14.53
C ARG A 15 -11.03 4.47 14.74
N GLN A 16 -9.87 5.03 14.42
CA GLN A 16 -9.61 6.46 14.52
C GLN A 16 -10.52 7.25 13.58
N ALA A 17 -10.57 6.88 12.30
CA ALA A 17 -11.35 7.57 11.30
C ALA A 17 -12.86 7.48 11.56
N VAL A 18 -13.37 6.31 11.93
CA VAL A 18 -14.77 6.11 12.31
C VAL A 18 -15.11 6.87 13.60
N GLY A 19 -14.22 6.85 14.59
CA GLY A 19 -14.42 7.59 15.84
C GLY A 19 -14.48 9.10 15.61
N LEU A 20 -13.56 9.64 14.81
CA LEU A 20 -13.50 11.07 14.49
C LEU A 20 -14.69 11.50 13.62
N SER A 21 -15.12 10.66 12.66
CA SER A 21 -16.32 10.92 11.85
C SER A 21 -17.58 11.04 12.72
N ARG A 22 -17.71 10.17 13.72
CA ARG A 22 -18.83 10.25 14.69
C ARG A 22 -18.79 11.51 15.52
N LEU A 23 -17.60 11.93 15.97
CA LEU A 23 -17.42 13.19 16.70
C LEU A 23 -17.80 14.41 15.84
N MET A 24 -17.55 14.35 14.54
CA MET A 24 -17.89 15.40 13.60
C MET A 24 -19.33 15.29 13.06
N HIS A 25 -20.12 14.36 13.58
CA HIS A 25 -21.51 14.08 13.13
C HIS A 25 -21.62 13.75 11.63
N ILE A 26 -20.58 13.10 11.06
CA ILE A 26 -20.54 12.66 9.67
C ILE A 26 -20.79 11.16 9.62
N ASN A 27 -21.26 10.67 8.47
CA ASN A 27 -21.46 9.24 8.25
C ASN A 27 -20.16 8.45 8.55
N PRO A 28 -20.17 7.50 9.48
CA PRO A 28 -18.99 6.70 9.82
C PRO A 28 -18.35 5.95 8.64
N LEU A 29 -19.12 5.68 7.59
CA LEU A 29 -18.60 5.06 6.36
C LEU A 29 -17.68 6.01 5.59
N ILE A 30 -17.89 7.33 5.67
CA ILE A 30 -16.93 8.33 5.12
C ILE A 30 -15.59 8.22 5.87
N GLY A 31 -15.62 8.00 7.18
CA GLY A 31 -14.41 7.70 7.93
C GLY A 31 -13.68 6.45 7.44
N MET A 32 -14.41 5.41 7.02
CA MET A 32 -13.78 4.23 6.40
C MET A 32 -13.17 4.56 5.04
N CYS A 33 -13.84 5.39 4.24
CA CYS A 33 -13.32 5.87 2.95
C CYS A 33 -11.97 6.59 3.10
N THR A 34 -11.86 7.46 4.11
CA THR A 34 -10.63 8.24 4.36
C THR A 34 -9.59 7.50 5.18
N GLY A 35 -9.97 6.44 5.89
CA GLY A 35 -9.11 5.66 6.78
C GLY A 35 -8.48 4.44 6.10
N SER A 36 -8.82 3.26 6.60
CA SER A 36 -8.17 2.02 6.21
C SER A 36 -8.29 1.67 4.73
N ILE A 37 -9.40 2.03 4.08
CA ILE A 37 -9.62 1.74 2.66
C ILE A 37 -8.59 2.48 1.79
N SER A 38 -8.40 3.76 2.04
CA SER A 38 -7.57 4.62 1.20
C SER A 38 -6.14 4.71 1.68
N MET A 39 -5.91 4.92 3.00
CA MET A 39 -4.57 5.13 3.54
C MET A 39 -3.71 3.86 3.49
N VAL A 40 -4.26 2.71 3.88
CA VAL A 40 -3.52 1.44 3.90
C VAL A 40 -3.73 0.65 2.61
N GLY A 41 -4.96 0.67 2.08
CA GLY A 41 -5.30 -0.07 0.86
C GLY A 41 -4.95 0.65 -0.45
N GLY A 42 -4.71 1.95 -0.39
CA GLY A 42 -4.37 2.77 -1.55
C GLY A 42 -5.50 2.87 -2.59
N HIS A 43 -5.13 3.31 -3.80
CA HIS A 43 -6.08 3.56 -4.89
C HIS A 43 -6.82 2.29 -5.37
N GLY A 44 -6.15 1.13 -5.33
CA GLY A 44 -6.76 -0.13 -5.74
C GLY A 44 -7.94 -0.50 -4.85
N THR A 45 -7.76 -0.43 -3.54
CA THR A 45 -8.81 -0.70 -2.56
C THR A 45 -9.87 0.40 -2.57
N ALA A 46 -9.48 1.67 -2.73
CA ALA A 46 -10.40 2.79 -2.90
C ALA A 46 -11.33 2.59 -4.11
N GLY A 47 -10.77 2.20 -5.25
CA GLY A 47 -11.55 1.91 -6.46
C GLY A 47 -12.45 0.68 -6.35
N ALA A 48 -12.07 -0.31 -5.55
CA ALA A 48 -12.86 -1.51 -5.35
C ALA A 48 -14.03 -1.32 -4.37
N PHE A 49 -13.78 -0.65 -3.24
CA PHE A 49 -14.78 -0.46 -2.19
C PHE A 49 -15.60 0.83 -2.35
N GLY A 50 -15.08 1.83 -3.08
CA GLY A 50 -15.82 3.07 -3.33
C GLY A 50 -17.23 2.83 -3.87
N PRO A 51 -17.39 2.13 -5.02
CA PRO A 51 -18.71 1.80 -5.56
C PRO A 51 -19.59 1.02 -4.60
N VAL A 52 -19.02 0.06 -3.87
CA VAL A 52 -19.75 -0.73 -2.86
C VAL A 52 -20.33 0.16 -1.75
N LEU A 53 -19.57 1.17 -1.32
CA LEU A 53 -20.04 2.11 -0.31
C LEU A 53 -21.09 3.09 -0.87
N GLU A 54 -21.04 3.39 -2.17
CA GLU A 54 -22.10 4.15 -2.84
C GLU A 54 -23.42 3.38 -2.85
N ASP A 55 -23.39 2.05 -3.02
CA ASP A 55 -24.57 1.16 -2.88
C ASP A 55 -25.15 1.21 -1.45
N PHE A 56 -24.34 1.51 -0.44
CA PHE A 56 -24.78 1.78 0.93
C PHE A 56 -25.18 3.24 1.20
N ASN A 57 -25.56 3.99 0.15
CA ASN A 57 -25.99 5.39 0.20
C ASN A 57 -24.91 6.37 0.73
N VAL A 58 -23.64 6.09 0.50
CA VAL A 58 -22.55 7.05 0.75
C VAL A 58 -22.21 7.75 -0.54
N ASN A 59 -22.91 8.83 -0.84
CA ASN A 59 -22.69 9.58 -2.08
C ASN A 59 -21.25 10.06 -2.21
N GLY A 60 -20.63 9.81 -3.37
CA GLY A 60 -19.28 10.21 -3.67
C GLY A 60 -18.18 9.40 -2.94
N ALA A 61 -18.51 8.21 -2.42
CA ALA A 61 -17.54 7.38 -1.69
C ALA A 61 -16.32 7.03 -2.54
N THR A 62 -16.51 6.77 -3.84
CA THR A 62 -15.40 6.50 -4.78
C THR A 62 -14.50 7.72 -4.90
N THR A 63 -15.07 8.90 -5.05
CA THR A 63 -14.33 10.16 -5.17
C THR A 63 -13.58 10.49 -3.88
N ILE A 64 -14.25 10.35 -2.72
CA ILE A 64 -13.67 10.57 -1.39
C ILE A 64 -12.49 9.60 -1.16
N SER A 65 -12.69 8.32 -1.43
CA SER A 65 -11.66 7.30 -1.22
C SER A 65 -10.45 7.51 -2.12
N THR A 66 -10.66 7.86 -3.39
CA THR A 66 -9.57 8.13 -4.34
C THR A 66 -8.79 9.39 -3.97
N ALA A 67 -9.49 10.46 -3.59
CA ALA A 67 -8.86 11.70 -3.12
C ALA A 67 -8.04 11.46 -1.84
N ALA A 68 -8.58 10.68 -0.89
CA ALA A 68 -7.90 10.32 0.34
C ALA A 68 -6.66 9.46 0.08
N ALA A 69 -6.72 8.50 -0.86
CA ALA A 69 -5.56 7.69 -1.26
C ALA A 69 -4.46 8.56 -1.89
N THR A 70 -4.83 9.53 -2.72
CA THR A 70 -3.88 10.50 -3.31
C THR A 70 -3.21 11.36 -2.24
N PHE A 71 -4.01 11.90 -1.30
CA PHE A 71 -3.48 12.66 -0.17
C PHE A 71 -2.50 11.80 0.64
N GLY A 72 -2.87 10.56 0.94
CA GLY A 72 -2.05 9.64 1.69
C GLY A 72 -0.70 9.35 1.02
N LEU A 73 -0.71 9.13 -0.31
CA LEU A 73 0.48 8.89 -1.09
C LEU A 73 1.45 10.09 -1.02
N ILE A 74 0.93 11.30 -1.16
CA ILE A 74 1.72 12.54 -1.06
C ILE A 74 2.23 12.74 0.36
N ALA A 75 1.35 12.64 1.37
CA ALA A 75 1.70 12.82 2.77
C ALA A 75 2.74 11.79 3.24
N GLY A 76 2.58 10.51 2.83
CA GLY A 76 3.52 9.44 3.15
C GLY A 76 4.93 9.70 2.64
N SER A 77 5.05 10.22 1.42
CA SER A 77 6.34 10.61 0.84
C SER A 77 6.93 11.85 1.52
N LEU A 78 6.10 12.86 1.78
CA LEU A 78 6.57 14.10 2.41
C LEU A 78 6.97 13.93 3.88
N ILE A 79 6.36 13.00 4.60
CA ILE A 79 6.58 12.81 6.03
C ILE A 79 7.64 11.75 6.30
N GLY A 80 7.64 10.64 5.57
CA GLY A 80 8.47 9.48 5.88
C GLY A 80 9.97 9.76 5.82
N GLY A 81 10.45 10.32 4.73
CA GLY A 81 11.86 10.70 4.57
C GLY A 81 12.35 11.67 5.65
N PRO A 82 11.71 12.84 5.82
CA PRO A 82 12.09 13.80 6.87
C PRO A 82 12.02 13.24 8.29
N LEU A 83 11.04 12.38 8.61
CA LEU A 83 10.92 11.78 9.93
C LEU A 83 12.06 10.80 10.22
N GLY A 84 12.40 9.95 9.25
CA GLY A 84 13.55 9.06 9.35
C GLY A 84 14.86 9.84 9.50
N LYS A 85 15.06 10.87 8.68
CA LYS A 85 16.20 11.79 8.81
C LYS A 85 16.29 12.43 10.20
N LEU A 86 15.18 12.95 10.71
CA LEU A 86 15.12 13.57 12.04
C LEU A 86 15.57 12.60 13.14
N LEU A 87 15.11 11.34 13.06
CA LEU A 87 15.51 10.30 14.03
C LEU A 87 17.00 10.00 13.96
N ILE A 88 17.55 9.86 12.76
CA ILE A 88 18.96 9.55 12.53
C ILE A 88 19.85 10.68 13.06
N GLU A 89 19.57 11.92 12.68
CA GLU A 89 20.40 13.08 13.05
C GLU A 89 20.26 13.43 14.54
N LYS A 90 19.03 13.47 15.08
CA LYS A 90 18.78 13.84 16.48
C LYS A 90 19.35 12.83 17.48
N ARG A 91 19.41 11.56 17.10
CA ARG A 91 19.86 10.48 18.00
C ARG A 91 21.23 9.92 17.63
N ASN A 92 21.94 10.50 16.67
CA ASN A 92 23.26 10.08 16.22
C ASN A 92 23.33 8.57 15.86
N LEU A 93 22.31 8.07 15.16
CA LEU A 93 22.14 6.63 14.90
C LEU A 93 23.15 6.05 13.92
N LEU A 94 23.93 6.88 13.21
CA LEU A 94 24.98 6.41 12.31
C LEU A 94 26.06 5.59 13.03
N SER A 95 26.26 5.83 14.33
CA SER A 95 27.16 5.02 15.16
C SER A 95 26.65 3.60 15.41
N THR A 96 25.38 3.34 15.14
CA THR A 96 24.73 2.02 15.31
C THR A 96 24.64 1.23 14.01
N VAL A 97 25.16 1.76 12.91
CA VAL A 97 25.21 1.06 11.62
C VAL A 97 26.17 -0.13 11.77
N VAL A 98 25.64 -1.32 11.58
CA VAL A 98 26.45 -2.54 11.47
C VAL A 98 26.89 -2.65 10.01
N PRO A 99 28.17 -2.82 9.71
CA PRO A 99 28.60 -3.11 8.35
C PRO A 99 27.93 -4.42 7.90
N GLU A 100 26.96 -4.34 7.06
CA GLU A 100 26.29 -5.50 6.46
C GLU A 100 26.91 -5.75 5.09
N ASP A 101 26.96 -6.99 4.69
CA ASP A 101 27.48 -7.37 3.38
C ASP A 101 26.48 -6.95 2.30
N ASP A 102 26.83 -5.92 1.52
CA ASP A 102 25.99 -5.37 0.44
C ASP A 102 25.65 -6.41 -0.65
N SER A 103 26.32 -7.55 -0.65
CA SER A 103 26.06 -8.64 -1.59
C SER A 103 24.61 -9.17 -1.54
N LEU A 104 23.91 -8.97 -0.42
CA LEU A 104 22.51 -9.38 -0.27
C LEU A 104 21.50 -8.36 -0.87
N LEU A 105 21.93 -7.12 -1.10
CA LEU A 105 21.11 -6.09 -1.77
C LEU A 105 21.32 -6.07 -3.28
N VAL A 106 22.45 -6.61 -3.72
CA VAL A 106 22.74 -6.87 -5.13
C VAL A 106 22.09 -8.20 -5.50
N GLU A 107 20.79 -8.32 -5.41
CA GLU A 107 20.12 -9.16 -6.40
C GLU A 107 20.49 -8.53 -7.73
N ASP A 108 21.43 -9.17 -8.40
CA ASP A 108 21.77 -8.92 -9.77
C ASP A 108 20.54 -8.34 -10.52
N GLU A 109 20.51 -7.04 -10.79
CA GLU A 109 20.04 -6.58 -12.08
C GLU A 109 20.99 -7.22 -13.12
N LYS A 110 20.97 -8.55 -13.23
CA LYS A 110 21.37 -9.23 -14.44
C LYS A 110 20.64 -8.44 -15.51
N LYS A 111 21.41 -7.80 -16.39
CA LYS A 111 20.87 -7.09 -17.54
C LYS A 111 19.94 -8.05 -18.22
N HIS A 112 18.67 -8.02 -17.79
CA HIS A 112 17.62 -8.85 -18.33
C HIS A 112 17.39 -8.29 -19.73
N GLU A 113 17.85 -9.00 -20.74
CA GLU A 113 17.63 -8.60 -22.12
C GLU A 113 16.13 -8.66 -22.36
N ARG A 114 15.52 -7.48 -22.44
CA ARG A 114 14.07 -7.32 -22.63
C ARG A 114 13.73 -7.54 -24.10
N HIS A 115 13.10 -8.66 -24.39
CA HIS A 115 12.63 -8.97 -25.74
C HIS A 115 11.12 -8.76 -25.85
N THR A 116 10.66 -8.23 -26.98
CA THR A 116 9.22 -8.00 -27.25
C THR A 116 8.37 -9.26 -27.08
N SER A 117 8.93 -10.44 -27.39
CA SER A 117 8.25 -11.72 -27.19
C SER A 117 7.95 -12.03 -25.72
N MET A 118 8.80 -11.58 -24.78
CA MET A 118 8.58 -11.76 -23.34
C MET A 118 7.42 -10.89 -22.86
N TYR A 119 7.32 -9.65 -23.34
CA TYR A 119 6.17 -8.78 -23.06
C TYR A 119 4.86 -9.37 -23.61
N ALA A 120 4.87 -9.91 -24.82
CA ALA A 120 3.69 -10.56 -25.38
C ALA A 120 3.22 -11.76 -24.54
N SER A 121 4.19 -12.57 -24.06
CA SER A 121 3.92 -13.68 -23.14
C SER A 121 3.37 -13.18 -21.80
N ALA A 122 3.94 -12.13 -21.23
CA ALA A 122 3.48 -11.53 -19.98
C ALA A 122 2.06 -10.97 -20.09
N VAL A 123 1.74 -10.26 -21.18
CA VAL A 123 0.39 -9.76 -21.46
C VAL A 123 -0.61 -10.92 -21.57
N PHE A 124 -0.25 -11.99 -22.30
CA PHE A 124 -1.11 -13.17 -22.42
C PHE A 124 -1.38 -13.82 -21.07
N GLN A 125 -0.35 -13.97 -20.24
CA GLN A 125 -0.48 -14.51 -18.87
C GLN A 125 -1.39 -13.64 -18.00
N LEU A 126 -1.26 -12.31 -18.07
CA LEU A 126 -2.13 -11.38 -17.36
C LEU A 126 -3.59 -11.48 -17.83
N ILE A 127 -3.84 -11.51 -19.14
CA ILE A 127 -5.18 -11.67 -19.71
C ILE A 127 -5.79 -13.01 -19.28
N LEU A 128 -5.01 -14.09 -19.30
CA LEU A 128 -5.45 -15.41 -18.84
C LEU A 128 -5.82 -15.37 -17.35
N ALA A 129 -4.98 -14.74 -16.52
CA ALA A 129 -5.23 -14.59 -15.09
C ALA A 129 -6.49 -13.77 -14.81
N ILE A 130 -6.72 -12.69 -15.56
CA ILE A 130 -7.94 -11.87 -15.45
C ILE A 130 -9.16 -12.67 -15.89
N GLY A 131 -9.08 -13.37 -17.03
CA GLY A 131 -10.17 -14.18 -17.55
C GLY A 131 -10.58 -15.32 -16.59
N LEU A 132 -9.63 -16.08 -16.07
CA LEU A 132 -9.90 -17.10 -15.05
C LEU A 132 -10.37 -16.45 -13.73
N GLY A 133 -9.85 -15.29 -13.42
CA GLY A 133 -10.21 -14.52 -12.25
C GLY A 133 -11.67 -14.11 -12.20
N THR A 134 -12.30 -13.86 -13.36
CA THR A 134 -13.75 -13.56 -13.40
C THR A 134 -14.59 -14.75 -12.91
N ILE A 135 -14.16 -15.96 -13.23
CA ILE A 135 -14.82 -17.19 -12.77
C ILE A 135 -14.70 -17.32 -11.24
N PHE A 136 -13.48 -17.10 -10.71
CA PHE A 136 -13.25 -17.11 -9.26
C PHE A 136 -14.05 -16.02 -8.55
N SER A 137 -14.06 -14.80 -9.09
CA SER A 137 -14.86 -13.69 -8.53
C SER A 137 -16.36 -14.04 -8.51
N TRP A 138 -16.88 -14.64 -9.58
CA TRP A 138 -18.26 -15.08 -9.64
C TRP A 138 -18.56 -16.18 -8.61
N MET A 139 -17.66 -17.13 -8.40
CA MET A 139 -17.79 -18.14 -7.35
C MET A 139 -17.80 -17.52 -5.94
N LEU A 140 -16.91 -16.54 -5.71
CA LEU A 140 -16.82 -15.83 -4.42
C LEU A 140 -18.08 -15.02 -4.13
N THR A 141 -18.70 -14.37 -5.12
CA THR A 141 -19.96 -13.63 -4.90
C THR A 141 -21.09 -14.51 -4.43
N LYS A 142 -21.10 -15.81 -4.82
CA LYS A 142 -22.11 -16.77 -4.34
C LYS A 142 -22.02 -17.10 -2.85
N THR A 143 -20.89 -16.79 -2.21
CA THR A 143 -20.73 -16.99 -0.76
C THR A 143 -21.48 -15.95 0.10
N GLY A 144 -22.06 -14.91 -0.52
CA GLY A 144 -22.72 -13.80 0.16
C GLY A 144 -21.76 -12.80 0.81
N LEU A 145 -20.45 -12.96 0.62
CA LEU A 145 -19.43 -12.02 1.08
C LEU A 145 -19.08 -11.04 -0.04
N THR A 146 -18.87 -9.78 0.31
CA THR A 146 -18.44 -8.75 -0.63
C THR A 146 -16.93 -8.78 -0.78
N PHE A 147 -16.46 -9.24 -1.92
CA PHE A 147 -15.04 -9.24 -2.28
C PHE A 147 -14.76 -8.23 -3.39
N PRO A 148 -13.63 -7.51 -3.35
CA PRO A 148 -13.16 -6.72 -4.47
C PRO A 148 -12.97 -7.59 -5.73
N ILE A 149 -13.30 -7.03 -6.89
CA ILE A 149 -13.29 -7.75 -8.18
C ILE A 149 -11.92 -8.36 -8.49
N TYR A 150 -10.83 -7.69 -8.09
CA TYR A 150 -9.47 -8.14 -8.38
C TYR A 150 -9.03 -9.38 -7.58
N ILE A 151 -9.72 -9.75 -6.49
CA ILE A 151 -9.34 -10.93 -5.68
C ILE A 151 -9.40 -12.21 -6.50
N GLY A 152 -10.41 -12.38 -7.35
CA GLY A 152 -10.47 -13.54 -8.24
C GLY A 152 -9.26 -13.62 -9.17
N ALA A 153 -8.86 -12.48 -9.75
CA ALA A 153 -7.68 -12.41 -10.61
C ALA A 153 -6.38 -12.71 -9.84
N MET A 154 -6.27 -12.25 -8.59
CA MET A 154 -5.13 -12.58 -7.72
C MET A 154 -5.04 -14.08 -7.44
N ILE A 155 -6.16 -14.74 -7.14
CA ILE A 155 -6.20 -16.18 -6.91
C ILE A 155 -5.80 -16.93 -8.20
N ALA A 156 -6.34 -16.53 -9.35
CA ALA A 156 -5.99 -17.12 -10.63
C ALA A 156 -4.50 -16.97 -10.96
N ALA A 157 -3.94 -15.77 -10.75
CA ALA A 157 -2.52 -15.50 -10.97
C ALA A 157 -1.62 -16.33 -10.03
N ALA A 158 -2.00 -16.44 -8.75
CA ALA A 158 -1.28 -17.27 -7.79
C ALA A 158 -1.30 -18.76 -8.20
N LEU A 159 -2.43 -19.27 -8.67
CA LEU A 159 -2.53 -20.64 -9.17
C LEU A 159 -1.68 -20.87 -10.42
N ILE A 160 -1.74 -19.96 -11.40
CA ILE A 160 -0.92 -20.03 -12.61
C ILE A 160 0.57 -20.05 -12.24
N ARG A 161 0.99 -19.17 -11.34
CA ARG A 161 2.37 -19.10 -10.89
C ARG A 161 2.82 -20.40 -10.20
N ASN A 162 2.06 -20.89 -9.23
CA ASN A 162 2.40 -22.10 -8.50
C ASN A 162 2.43 -23.34 -9.43
N ILE A 163 1.48 -23.45 -10.37
CA ILE A 163 1.45 -24.55 -11.35
C ILE A 163 2.68 -24.46 -12.28
N SER A 164 3.03 -23.26 -12.75
CA SER A 164 4.19 -23.04 -13.60
C SER A 164 5.50 -23.42 -12.88
N GLU A 165 5.67 -22.95 -11.64
CA GLU A 165 6.85 -23.28 -10.82
C GLU A 165 6.95 -24.79 -10.52
N TYR A 166 5.84 -25.43 -10.16
CA TYR A 166 5.80 -26.86 -9.85
C TYR A 166 6.01 -27.73 -11.09
N SER A 167 5.43 -27.38 -12.23
CA SER A 167 5.51 -28.17 -13.47
C SER A 167 6.84 -27.98 -14.20
N GLY A 168 7.56 -26.91 -13.97
CA GLY A 168 8.80 -26.55 -14.66
C GLY A 168 8.62 -26.29 -16.18
N LYS A 169 7.39 -26.25 -16.66
CA LYS A 169 7.07 -26.16 -18.09
C LYS A 169 6.73 -24.75 -18.59
N GLY A 170 6.60 -23.80 -17.68
CA GLY A 170 6.26 -22.42 -18.03
C GLY A 170 7.26 -21.44 -17.45
N THR A 171 7.70 -20.47 -18.26
CA THR A 171 8.50 -19.35 -17.76
C THR A 171 7.57 -18.16 -17.49
N ILE A 172 7.57 -17.69 -16.25
CA ILE A 172 6.86 -16.47 -15.88
C ILE A 172 7.86 -15.33 -15.89
N HIS A 173 7.62 -14.38 -16.76
CA HIS A 173 8.48 -13.22 -16.94
C HIS A 173 8.09 -12.12 -15.95
N MET A 174 8.55 -12.26 -14.68
CA MET A 174 8.17 -11.35 -13.59
C MET A 174 8.62 -9.90 -13.84
N GLY A 175 9.76 -9.68 -14.51
CA GLY A 175 10.24 -8.35 -14.86
C GLY A 175 9.24 -7.60 -15.75
N GLU A 176 8.81 -8.25 -16.83
CA GLU A 176 7.87 -7.71 -17.81
C GLU A 176 6.46 -7.54 -17.21
N ILE A 177 6.04 -8.47 -16.33
CA ILE A 177 4.78 -8.35 -15.59
C ILE A 177 4.82 -7.14 -14.66
N ASN A 178 5.91 -6.90 -13.97
CA ASN A 178 6.08 -5.74 -13.08
C ASN A 178 6.08 -4.43 -13.87
N ASP A 179 6.76 -4.37 -15.03
CA ASP A 179 6.74 -3.20 -15.90
C ASP A 179 5.31 -2.89 -16.39
N LEU A 180 4.59 -3.92 -16.88
CA LEU A 180 3.18 -3.77 -17.30
C LEU A 180 2.27 -3.36 -16.15
N GLY A 181 2.52 -3.90 -14.96
CA GLY A 181 1.83 -3.50 -13.73
C GLY A 181 2.07 -2.03 -13.39
N GLY A 182 3.30 -1.55 -13.48
CA GLY A 182 3.66 -0.15 -13.26
C GLY A 182 3.00 0.81 -14.26
N ILE A 183 3.01 0.44 -15.53
CA ILE A 183 2.34 1.22 -16.60
C ILE A 183 0.83 1.25 -16.35
N SER A 184 0.22 0.10 -16.07
CA SER A 184 -1.22 -0.01 -15.82
C SER A 184 -1.63 0.79 -14.58
N LEU A 185 -0.83 0.77 -13.52
CA LEU A 185 -1.06 1.57 -12.31
C LEU A 185 -0.99 3.07 -12.64
N SER A 186 0.00 3.50 -13.41
CA SER A 186 0.15 4.91 -13.80
C SER A 186 -1.03 5.40 -14.63
N LEU A 187 -1.50 4.58 -15.59
CA LEU A 187 -2.70 4.88 -16.38
C LEU A 187 -3.95 4.92 -15.51
N PHE A 188 -4.10 3.96 -14.59
CA PHE A 188 -5.23 3.94 -13.67
C PHE A 188 -5.26 5.19 -12.78
N LEU A 189 -4.10 5.60 -12.22
CA LEU A 189 -4.00 6.82 -11.42
C LEU A 189 -4.34 8.06 -12.24
N GLY A 190 -3.84 8.16 -13.47
CA GLY A 190 -4.19 9.25 -14.39
C GLY A 190 -5.68 9.33 -14.65
N MET A 191 -6.31 8.21 -14.99
CA MET A 191 -7.77 8.16 -15.20
C MET A 191 -8.55 8.51 -13.93
N ALA A 192 -8.13 7.98 -12.77
CA ALA A 192 -8.76 8.27 -11.50
C ALA A 192 -8.70 9.77 -11.16
N MET A 193 -7.57 10.43 -11.45
CA MET A 193 -7.44 11.88 -11.24
C MET A 193 -8.34 12.71 -12.17
N ILE A 194 -8.45 12.32 -13.44
CA ILE A 194 -9.27 13.02 -14.43
C ILE A 194 -10.77 12.86 -14.13
N THR A 195 -11.17 11.69 -13.62
CA THR A 195 -12.57 11.39 -13.29
C THR A 195 -13.00 11.90 -11.92
N LEU A 196 -12.10 12.45 -11.11
CA LEU A 196 -12.42 13.02 -9.80
C LEU A 196 -13.41 14.17 -9.91
N LYS A 197 -14.58 13.98 -9.33
CA LYS A 197 -15.65 15.00 -9.25
C LYS A 197 -15.45 15.88 -8.02
N LEU A 198 -14.50 16.80 -8.09
CA LEU A 198 -14.11 17.64 -6.95
C LEU A 198 -15.26 18.46 -6.36
N TRP A 199 -16.30 18.78 -7.17
CA TRP A 199 -17.49 19.49 -6.70
C TRP A 199 -18.32 18.67 -5.71
N GLU A 200 -18.29 17.33 -5.78
CA GLU A 200 -18.96 16.46 -4.80
C GLU A 200 -18.25 16.51 -3.44
N LEU A 201 -16.96 16.85 -3.43
CA LEU A 201 -16.16 16.97 -2.21
C LEU A 201 -16.30 18.35 -1.54
N ALA A 202 -16.83 19.35 -2.23
CA ALA A 202 -16.84 20.73 -1.73
C ALA A 202 -17.57 20.87 -0.38
N SER A 203 -18.69 20.18 -0.21
CA SER A 203 -19.46 20.17 1.05
C SER A 203 -18.78 19.44 2.20
N LEU A 204 -17.87 18.51 1.89
CA LEU A 204 -17.12 17.69 2.85
C LEU A 204 -15.65 18.11 2.96
N ALA A 205 -15.23 19.17 2.26
CA ALA A 205 -13.82 19.55 2.18
C ALA A 205 -13.18 19.76 3.56
N LEU A 206 -13.82 20.56 4.42
CA LEU A 206 -13.30 20.81 5.77
C LEU A 206 -13.23 19.54 6.63
N PRO A 207 -14.30 18.74 6.73
CA PRO A 207 -14.26 17.44 7.38
C PRO A 207 -13.15 16.51 6.86
N LEU A 208 -12.99 16.41 5.54
CA LEU A 208 -11.97 15.56 4.92
C LEU A 208 -10.56 16.02 5.27
N ILE A 209 -10.28 17.33 5.22
CA ILE A 209 -8.98 17.89 5.62
C ILE A 209 -8.67 17.53 7.07
N ILE A 210 -9.64 17.67 7.99
CA ILE A 210 -9.45 17.34 9.40
C ILE A 210 -9.20 15.85 9.57
N LEU A 211 -9.99 14.98 8.93
CA LEU A 211 -9.81 13.53 8.99
C LEU A 211 -8.43 13.10 8.48
N LEU A 212 -8.05 13.56 7.30
CA LEU A 212 -6.79 13.17 6.66
C LEU A 212 -5.58 13.73 7.40
N SER A 213 -5.63 15.00 7.84
CA SER A 213 -4.54 15.60 8.61
C SER A 213 -4.37 14.95 9.98
N SER A 214 -5.47 14.57 10.64
CA SER A 214 -5.42 13.86 11.93
C SER A 214 -4.79 12.47 11.79
N GLN A 215 -5.05 11.78 10.69
CA GLN A 215 -4.46 10.48 10.41
C GLN A 215 -2.96 10.58 10.10
N ALA A 216 -2.56 11.57 9.31
CA ALA A 216 -1.15 11.84 9.03
C ALA A 216 -0.38 12.19 10.33
N LEU A 217 -0.97 13.04 11.17
CA LEU A 217 -0.40 13.39 12.48
C LEU A 217 -0.31 12.16 13.39
N PHE A 218 -1.35 11.36 13.44
CA PHE A 218 -1.36 10.12 14.22
C PHE A 218 -0.25 9.18 13.75
N MET A 219 -0.05 9.03 12.45
CA MET A 219 1.01 8.20 11.91
C MET A 219 2.39 8.70 12.32
N CYS A 220 2.65 10.01 12.25
CA CYS A 220 3.89 10.59 12.74
C CYS A 220 4.15 10.28 14.21
N ILE A 221 3.12 10.44 15.07
CA ILE A 221 3.23 10.18 16.51
C ILE A 221 3.46 8.68 16.73
N PHE A 222 2.70 7.82 16.08
CA PHE A 222 2.80 6.37 16.22
C PHE A 222 4.19 5.86 15.83
N THR A 223 4.67 6.24 14.66
CA THR A 223 5.96 5.76 14.16
C THR A 223 7.14 6.31 14.95
N TYR A 224 7.06 7.59 15.37
CA TYR A 224 8.12 8.21 16.16
C TYR A 224 8.21 7.67 17.59
N PHE A 225 7.08 7.52 18.29
CA PHE A 225 7.07 7.17 19.72
C PHE A 225 6.89 5.68 19.98
N ILE A 226 6.14 4.96 19.15
CA ILE A 226 5.81 3.56 19.39
C ILE A 226 6.72 2.67 18.55
N GLU A 227 6.65 2.79 17.24
CA GLU A 227 7.36 1.88 16.33
C GLU A 227 8.87 1.98 16.50
N PHE A 228 9.43 3.18 16.48
CA PHE A 228 10.86 3.38 16.66
C PHE A 228 11.39 2.77 17.97
N ASN A 229 10.61 2.88 19.06
CA ASN A 229 11.01 2.34 20.35
C ASN A 229 10.89 0.81 20.43
N ILE A 230 9.94 0.21 19.73
CA ILE A 230 9.77 -1.26 19.69
C ILE A 230 10.80 -1.90 18.75
N MET A 231 11.15 -1.24 17.64
CA MET A 231 12.07 -1.77 16.62
C MET A 231 13.56 -1.67 16.99
N GLY A 232 13.88 -1.25 18.21
CA GLY A 232 15.25 -1.33 18.75
C GLY A 232 16.04 -0.04 18.78
N ARG A 233 15.48 1.10 18.40
CA ARG A 233 16.06 2.47 18.49
C ARG A 233 17.41 2.65 17.79
N ASN A 234 17.67 1.85 16.78
CA ASN A 234 18.89 1.88 15.99
C ASN A 234 18.65 2.52 14.60
N TYR A 235 19.67 2.50 13.76
CA TYR A 235 19.58 3.01 12.38
C TYR A 235 18.51 2.29 11.58
N ASP A 236 18.47 0.95 11.64
CA ASP A 236 17.48 0.14 10.93
C ASP A 236 16.05 0.51 11.32
N ALA A 237 15.82 0.76 12.63
CA ALA A 237 14.52 1.21 13.11
C ALA A 237 14.11 2.58 12.52
N ALA A 238 15.06 3.49 12.29
CA ALA A 238 14.76 4.77 11.67
C ALA A 238 14.42 4.61 10.17
N VAL A 239 15.09 3.71 9.47
CA VAL A 239 14.77 3.36 8.07
C VAL A 239 13.39 2.70 7.99
N LEU A 240 13.07 1.77 8.92
CA LEU A 240 11.76 1.14 9.01
C LEU A 240 10.64 2.15 9.27
N VAL A 241 10.84 3.12 10.15
CA VAL A 241 9.88 4.22 10.41
C VAL A 241 9.57 4.99 9.13
N ALA A 242 10.58 5.31 8.31
CA ALA A 242 10.35 5.98 7.04
C ALA A 242 9.56 5.10 6.05
N GLY A 243 9.87 3.81 6.01
CA GLY A 243 9.14 2.82 5.23
C GLY A 243 7.68 2.70 5.68
N THR A 244 7.45 2.58 6.98
CA THR A 244 6.10 2.44 7.56
C THR A 244 5.25 3.69 7.32
N CYS A 245 5.82 4.90 7.39
CA CYS A 245 5.11 6.12 7.00
C CYS A 245 4.68 6.08 5.53
N GLY A 246 5.57 5.65 4.63
CA GLY A 246 5.25 5.52 3.21
C GLY A 246 4.15 4.49 2.94
N PHE A 247 4.23 3.34 3.59
CA PHE A 247 3.22 2.28 3.45
C PHE A 247 1.89 2.65 4.13
N GLY A 248 1.94 3.09 5.37
CA GLY A 248 0.74 3.31 6.19
C GLY A 248 -0.13 4.48 5.73
N MET A 249 0.40 5.37 4.91
CA MET A 249 -0.35 6.48 4.30
C MET A 249 -0.44 6.39 2.78
N GLY A 250 0.25 5.47 2.15
CA GLY A 250 0.32 5.43 0.69
C GLY A 250 0.24 4.03 0.12
N ALA A 251 1.41 3.48 -0.20
CA ALA A 251 1.51 2.16 -0.82
C ALA A 251 2.91 1.58 -0.62
N THR A 252 3.08 0.29 -0.93
CA THR A 252 4.39 -0.38 -0.88
C THR A 252 5.49 0.35 -1.65
N PRO A 253 5.26 0.87 -2.88
CA PRO A 253 6.28 1.65 -3.59
C PRO A 253 6.75 2.88 -2.82
N ASN A 254 5.85 3.57 -2.11
CA ASN A 254 6.21 4.71 -1.25
C ASN A 254 7.11 4.32 -0.09
N ALA A 255 6.84 3.17 0.54
CA ALA A 255 7.69 2.65 1.59
C ALA A 255 9.11 2.43 1.09
N MET A 256 9.23 1.74 -0.06
CA MET A 256 10.54 1.46 -0.68
C MET A 256 11.27 2.74 -1.07
N ALA A 257 10.58 3.71 -1.69
CA ALA A 257 11.16 4.99 -2.08
C ALA A 257 11.67 5.81 -0.87
N ASN A 258 10.90 5.85 0.22
CA ASN A 258 11.33 6.54 1.44
C ASN A 258 12.56 5.88 2.08
N MET A 259 12.58 4.55 2.12
CA MET A 259 13.73 3.80 2.66
C MET A 259 14.96 4.01 1.78
N GLN A 260 14.81 3.92 0.47
CA GLN A 260 15.89 4.13 -0.48
C GLN A 260 16.48 5.53 -0.34
N ALA A 261 15.65 6.57 -0.28
CA ALA A 261 16.11 7.94 -0.11
C ALA A 261 16.95 8.17 1.17
N ILE A 262 16.67 7.40 2.23
CA ILE A 262 17.48 7.42 3.46
C ILE A 262 18.76 6.61 3.27
N CYS A 263 18.67 5.41 2.73
CA CYS A 263 19.81 4.54 2.52
C CYS A 263 20.83 5.13 1.56
N ASP A 264 20.39 5.77 0.47
CA ASP A 264 21.26 6.46 -0.49
C ASP A 264 22.01 7.62 0.15
N LYS A 265 21.40 8.26 1.15
CA LYS A 265 21.99 9.41 1.81
C LYS A 265 22.94 9.06 2.96
N TYR A 266 22.69 7.98 3.68
CA TYR A 266 23.41 7.66 4.92
C TYR A 266 24.14 6.32 4.85
N ALA A 267 23.44 5.21 4.87
CA ALA A 267 24.00 3.86 4.82
C ALA A 267 22.93 2.84 4.42
N PRO A 268 23.29 1.73 3.76
CA PRO A 268 22.36 0.65 3.45
C PRO A 268 21.83 -0.01 4.72
N SER A 269 20.58 -0.53 4.67
CA SER A 269 19.95 -1.30 5.74
C SER A 269 19.28 -2.54 5.17
N VAL A 270 20.03 -3.63 5.08
CA VAL A 270 19.51 -4.93 4.56
C VAL A 270 18.33 -5.41 5.39
N LYS A 271 18.40 -5.26 6.71
CA LYS A 271 17.31 -5.64 7.63
C LYS A 271 16.01 -4.93 7.33
N ALA A 272 16.05 -3.62 7.10
CA ALA A 272 14.83 -2.86 6.81
C ALA A 272 14.21 -3.34 5.49
N TYR A 273 15.01 -3.56 4.46
CA TYR A 273 14.53 -4.05 3.16
C TYR A 273 13.96 -5.46 3.21
N LEU A 274 14.48 -6.34 4.08
CA LEU A 274 13.92 -7.67 4.29
C LEU A 274 12.65 -7.66 5.13
N LEU A 275 12.59 -6.80 6.17
CA LEU A 275 11.48 -6.78 7.11
C LEU A 275 10.24 -6.10 6.54
N ILE A 276 10.39 -5.02 5.78
CA ILE A 276 9.23 -4.28 5.25
C ILE A 276 8.34 -5.17 4.38
N PRO A 277 8.80 -5.87 3.34
CA PRO A 277 7.94 -6.75 2.56
C PRO A 277 7.28 -7.84 3.39
N LEU A 278 8.00 -8.40 4.38
CA LEU A 278 7.47 -9.41 5.27
C LEU A 278 6.34 -8.87 6.17
N ILE A 279 6.55 -7.72 6.79
CA ILE A 279 5.55 -7.05 7.63
C ILE A 279 4.33 -6.66 6.77
N LEU A 280 4.55 -6.12 5.57
CA LEU A 280 3.49 -5.72 4.67
C LEU A 280 2.65 -6.92 4.20
N SER A 281 3.26 -8.07 3.93
CA SER A 281 2.53 -9.28 3.55
C SER A 281 1.67 -9.83 4.71
N LEU A 282 2.13 -9.68 5.96
CA LEU A 282 1.38 -10.12 7.15
C LEU A 282 0.22 -9.17 7.51
N ILE A 283 0.30 -7.90 7.16
CA ILE A 283 -0.76 -6.92 7.41
C ILE A 283 -1.99 -7.19 6.52
N HIS A 284 -1.79 -7.80 5.34
CA HIS A 284 -2.88 -8.18 4.44
C HIS A 284 -3.57 -9.50 4.81
N ILE A 285 -3.00 -10.29 5.67
CA ILE A 285 -3.57 -11.53 6.19
C ILE A 285 -4.32 -11.25 7.50
#